data_769fe5db4f00481aee70a1b8fd950200
#
_entry.id   769fe5db4f00481aee70a1b8fd950200
#
_cell.length_a   1.000
_cell.length_b   1.000
_cell.length_c   1.000
_cell.angle_alpha   90.00
_cell.angle_beta   90.00
_cell.angle_gamma   90.00
#
_symmetry.space_group_name_H-M   'P 1'
#
loop_
_entity.id
_entity.type
_entity.pdbx_description
1 polymer ?
#
loop_
_entity_poly.entity_id
_entity_poly.type
_entity_poly.pdbx_seq_one_letter_code
_entity_poly.pdbx_strand_id
1 'polypeptide(L)'
;MKLPDKVMNCIVVFNKDKDKVLFCKRKKEPFKDRLNFVGGKVEPGETSEDAAYRELQEETGISRRQIRLYTLMDLTYYHEDFMLEIYAGRLNEDVVLKEEYNPLLWLQLDEDYTDRERFAGEQNIAHIINIALMYPLPPLHETVG
;
A
#
# COMPACT_ATOMS: atom_id res chain seq x y z
N MET A 1 -0.10 15.19 23.69
CA MET A 1 0.54 13.87 23.49
C MET A 1 1.48 13.95 22.30
N LYS A 2 2.70 13.46 22.47
CA LYS A 2 3.71 13.50 21.42
C LYS A 2 3.39 12.46 20.34
N LEU A 3 3.50 12.85 19.05
CA LEU A 3 3.38 11.91 17.95
C LEU A 3 4.58 10.96 17.91
N PRO A 4 4.38 9.71 17.47
CA PRO A 4 5.47 8.74 17.36
C PRO A 4 6.56 9.21 16.38
N ASP A 5 7.81 8.88 16.70
CA ASP A 5 8.94 9.16 15.82
C ASP A 5 9.03 8.16 14.66
N LYS A 6 8.56 6.92 14.87
CA LYS A 6 8.59 5.89 13.84
C LYS A 6 7.40 6.06 12.91
N VAL A 7 7.67 6.28 11.63
CA VAL A 7 6.64 6.43 10.61
C VAL A 7 6.83 5.34 9.57
N MET A 8 5.76 4.58 9.36
CA MET A 8 5.69 3.53 8.33
C MET A 8 4.67 3.95 7.28
N ASN A 9 4.75 3.38 6.10
CA ASN A 9 3.73 3.59 5.08
C ASN A 9 3.15 2.28 4.58
N CYS A 10 1.92 2.36 4.09
CA CYS A 10 1.25 1.31 3.33
C CYS A 10 0.72 1.91 2.05
N ILE A 11 0.81 1.17 0.96
CA ILE A 11 0.43 1.67 -0.35
C ILE A 11 -0.60 0.73 -0.96
N VAL A 12 -1.80 1.25 -1.18
CA VAL A 12 -2.89 0.53 -1.84
C VAL A 12 -2.74 0.78 -3.34
N VAL A 13 -2.32 -0.25 -4.07
CA VAL A 13 -2.10 -0.14 -5.52
C VAL A 13 -3.22 -0.87 -6.23
N PHE A 14 -4.03 -0.13 -6.98
CA PHE A 14 -5.00 -0.70 -7.89
C PHE A 14 -4.37 -0.87 -9.27
N ASN A 15 -4.74 -1.94 -9.96
CA ASN A 15 -4.32 -2.12 -11.34
C ASN A 15 -4.99 -1.08 -12.25
N LYS A 16 -4.63 -1.07 -13.53
CA LYS A 16 -5.12 -0.12 -14.52
C LYS A 16 -6.65 -0.06 -14.57
N ASP A 17 -7.31 -1.21 -14.52
CA ASP A 17 -8.77 -1.29 -14.61
C ASP A 17 -9.47 -1.10 -13.26
N LYS A 18 -8.71 -0.96 -12.18
CA LYS A 18 -9.20 -0.78 -10.81
C LYS A 18 -10.11 -1.92 -10.35
N ASP A 19 -9.79 -3.14 -10.80
CA ASP A 19 -10.54 -4.34 -10.38
C ASP A 19 -9.70 -5.30 -9.54
N LYS A 20 -8.41 -4.97 -9.32
CA LYS A 20 -7.50 -5.77 -8.49
C LYS A 20 -6.65 -4.87 -7.60
N VAL A 21 -6.23 -5.42 -6.47
CA VAL A 21 -5.36 -4.76 -5.49
C VAL A 21 -4.10 -5.58 -5.30
N LEU A 22 -2.97 -4.89 -5.16
CA LEU A 22 -1.67 -5.52 -4.98
C LEU A 22 -1.40 -5.83 -3.51
N PHE A 23 -0.92 -7.04 -3.26
CA PHE A 23 -0.49 -7.50 -1.94
C PHE A 23 0.89 -8.12 -1.98
N CYS A 24 1.57 -8.10 -0.84
CA CYS A 24 2.76 -8.90 -0.62
C CYS A 24 2.48 -9.95 0.45
N LYS A 25 3.14 -11.10 0.35
CA LYS A 25 3.08 -12.14 1.37
C LYS A 25 4.28 -11.95 2.30
N ARG A 26 4.00 -11.72 3.58
CA ARG A 26 5.06 -11.47 4.56
C ARG A 26 5.88 -12.74 4.80
N LYS A 27 7.20 -12.60 4.81
CA LYS A 27 8.12 -13.70 5.12
C LYS A 27 8.62 -13.68 6.56
N LYS A 28 8.39 -12.58 7.29
CA LYS A 28 8.87 -12.39 8.67
C LYS A 28 7.72 -12.08 9.62
N GLU A 29 7.95 -12.43 10.89
CA GLU A 29 7.07 -11.98 11.97
C GLU A 29 7.13 -10.45 12.12
N PRO A 30 6.09 -9.76 12.59
CA PRO A 30 4.75 -10.29 12.86
C PRO A 30 3.97 -10.59 11.58
N PHE A 31 2.95 -11.44 11.69
CA PHE A 31 2.06 -11.80 10.58
C PHE A 31 2.74 -12.56 9.44
N LYS A 32 3.74 -13.40 9.76
CA LYS A 32 4.39 -14.25 8.77
C LYS A 32 3.35 -15.07 8.00
N ASP A 33 3.56 -15.17 6.67
CA ASP A 33 2.70 -15.88 5.71
C ASP A 33 1.34 -15.21 5.47
N ARG A 34 1.08 -14.06 6.05
CA ARG A 34 -0.14 -13.28 5.81
C ARG A 34 0.11 -12.21 4.75
N LEU A 35 -0.96 -11.81 4.08
CA LEU A 35 -0.93 -10.80 3.04
C LEU A 35 -1.04 -9.40 3.65
N ASN A 36 -0.29 -8.46 3.11
CA ASN A 36 -0.32 -7.06 3.51
C ASN A 36 -0.11 -6.18 2.28
N PHE A 37 -0.43 -4.90 2.42
CA PHE A 37 -0.04 -3.92 1.40
C PHE A 37 1.48 -3.80 1.35
N VAL A 38 2.00 -3.39 0.22
CA VAL A 38 3.42 -3.02 0.10
C VAL A 38 3.65 -1.70 0.83
N GLY A 39 4.90 -1.46 1.22
CA GLY A 39 5.28 -0.26 1.96
C GLY A 39 6.46 -0.55 2.85
N GLY A 40 6.85 0.45 3.63
CA GLY A 40 7.99 0.33 4.51
C GLY A 40 8.15 1.52 5.42
N LYS A 41 9.38 1.85 5.75
CA LYS A 41 9.72 2.86 6.73
C LYS A 41 10.12 4.17 6.04
N VAL A 42 9.65 5.29 6.60
CA VAL A 42 10.14 6.61 6.20
C VAL A 42 11.52 6.81 6.84
N GLU A 43 12.52 7.03 6.00
CA GLU A 43 13.90 7.19 6.46
C GLU A 43 14.16 8.66 6.88
N PRO A 44 15.16 8.87 7.79
CA PRO A 44 15.52 10.24 8.19
C PRO A 44 15.89 11.09 6.97
N GLY A 45 15.34 12.30 6.92
CA GLY A 45 15.67 13.26 5.86
C GLY A 45 14.86 13.15 4.59
N GLU A 46 14.04 12.08 4.43
CA GLU A 46 13.15 12.01 3.27
C GLU A 46 11.73 12.46 3.64
N THR A 47 10.99 12.97 2.66
CA THR A 47 9.58 13.29 2.87
C THR A 47 8.75 11.99 2.88
N SER A 48 7.57 12.05 3.49
CA SER A 48 6.66 10.90 3.50
C SER A 48 6.29 10.45 2.09
N GLU A 49 6.04 11.39 1.19
CA GLU A 49 5.70 11.08 -0.20
C GLU A 49 6.86 10.41 -0.93
N ASP A 50 8.09 10.95 -0.79
CA ASP A 50 9.25 10.33 -1.40
C ASP A 50 9.50 8.92 -0.88
N ALA A 51 9.30 8.71 0.43
CA ALA A 51 9.41 7.39 1.04
C ALA A 51 8.42 6.40 0.42
N ALA A 52 7.17 6.83 0.22
CA ALA A 52 6.15 5.96 -0.35
C ALA A 52 6.53 5.52 -1.78
N TYR A 53 6.93 6.45 -2.64
CA TYR A 53 7.36 6.10 -3.99
C TYR A 53 8.63 5.24 -3.99
N ARG A 54 9.59 5.52 -3.11
CA ARG A 54 10.82 4.74 -3.00
C ARG A 54 10.52 3.29 -2.60
N GLU A 55 9.73 3.10 -1.54
CA GLU A 55 9.36 1.77 -1.08
C GLU A 55 8.59 0.99 -2.14
N LEU A 56 7.68 1.65 -2.84
CA LEU A 56 6.91 1.02 -3.91
C LEU A 56 7.85 0.52 -5.02
N GLN A 57 8.79 1.36 -5.44
CA GLN A 57 9.74 0.99 -6.48
C GLN A 57 10.67 -0.13 -6.03
N GLU A 58 11.20 -0.06 -4.81
CA GLU A 58 12.07 -1.10 -4.28
C GLU A 58 11.37 -2.46 -4.20
N GLU A 59 10.14 -2.48 -3.69
CA GLU A 59 9.43 -3.74 -3.45
C GLU A 59 8.77 -4.32 -4.69
N THR A 60 8.36 -3.50 -5.65
CA THR A 60 7.51 -3.95 -6.76
C THR A 60 8.05 -3.61 -8.15
N GLY A 61 9.00 -2.69 -8.24
CA GLY A 61 9.46 -2.17 -9.52
C GLY A 61 8.56 -1.10 -10.13
N ILE A 62 7.45 -0.77 -9.50
CA ILE A 62 6.55 0.28 -10.00
C ILE A 62 7.18 1.64 -9.75
N SER A 63 7.28 2.46 -10.81
CA SER A 63 7.92 3.78 -10.77
C SER A 63 6.88 4.91 -10.69
N ARG A 64 7.38 6.12 -10.39
CA ARG A 64 6.56 7.35 -10.39
C ARG A 64 5.91 7.64 -11.74
N ARG A 65 6.42 7.07 -12.82
CA ARG A 65 5.86 7.23 -14.16
C ARG A 65 4.60 6.41 -14.38
N GLN A 66 4.39 5.39 -13.55
CA GLN A 66 3.34 4.41 -13.75
C GLN A 66 2.16 4.61 -12.81
N ILE A 67 2.33 5.39 -11.75
CA ILE A 67 1.29 5.58 -10.76
C ILE A 67 1.42 6.95 -10.09
N ARG A 68 0.29 7.57 -9.78
CA ARG A 68 0.23 8.73 -8.89
C ARG A 68 -0.34 8.28 -7.56
N LEU A 69 0.37 8.59 -6.47
CA LEU A 69 -0.07 8.26 -5.12
C LEU A 69 -0.77 9.45 -4.48
N TYR A 70 -1.86 9.15 -3.81
CA TYR A 70 -2.65 10.11 -3.05
C TYR A 70 -2.59 9.72 -1.59
N THR A 71 -2.46 10.70 -0.71
CA THR A 71 -2.56 10.47 0.73
C THR A 71 -4.00 10.11 1.06
N LEU A 72 -4.20 8.97 1.69
CA LEU A 72 -5.53 8.47 2.00
C LEU A 72 -5.91 8.75 3.45
N MET A 73 -5.08 8.32 4.39
CA MET A 73 -5.35 8.47 5.82
C MET A 73 -4.08 8.13 6.61
N ASP A 74 -4.07 8.52 7.89
CA ASP A 74 -3.04 8.15 8.85
C ASP A 74 -3.67 7.38 10.00
N LEU A 75 -2.95 6.37 10.50
CA LEU A 75 -3.32 5.65 11.71
C LEU A 75 -2.18 5.77 12.70
N THR A 76 -2.47 6.29 13.90
CA THR A 76 -1.47 6.46 14.95
C THR A 76 -1.69 5.44 16.05
N TYR A 77 -0.66 4.63 16.30
CA TYR A 77 -0.66 3.58 17.31
C TYR A 77 0.18 4.03 18.50
N TYR A 78 -0.44 4.69 19.48
CA TYR A 78 0.27 5.31 20.59
C TYR A 78 0.97 4.30 21.48
N HIS A 79 0.35 3.15 21.76
CA HIS A 79 0.94 2.12 22.61
C HIS A 79 2.13 1.41 21.96
N GLU A 80 2.15 1.35 20.65
CA GLU A 80 3.20 0.68 19.87
C GLU A 80 4.22 1.67 19.35
N ASP A 81 3.99 2.96 19.57
CA ASP A 81 4.87 4.08 19.23
C ASP A 81 5.22 4.12 17.74
N PHE A 82 4.19 4.01 16.89
CA PHE A 82 4.37 4.24 15.45
C PHE A 82 3.13 4.85 14.81
N MET A 83 3.35 5.50 13.67
CA MET A 83 2.31 6.05 12.82
C MET A 83 2.36 5.33 11.47
N LEU A 84 1.20 4.98 10.94
CA LEU A 84 1.08 4.37 9.62
C LEU A 84 0.41 5.35 8.67
N GLU A 85 1.17 5.79 7.66
CA GLU A 85 0.65 6.65 6.59
C GLU A 85 0.19 5.77 5.43
N ILE A 86 -1.04 5.97 4.99
CA ILE A 86 -1.64 5.14 3.96
C ILE A 86 -1.85 5.97 2.69
N TYR A 87 -1.26 5.49 1.61
CA TYR A 87 -1.36 6.04 0.27
C TYR A 87 -2.16 5.10 -0.60
N ALA A 88 -2.78 5.64 -1.63
CA ALA A 88 -3.48 4.86 -2.62
C ALA A 88 -3.26 5.44 -4.00
N GLY A 89 -3.25 4.57 -5.01
CA GLY A 89 -3.12 4.99 -6.39
C GLY A 89 -3.60 3.91 -7.36
N ARG A 90 -3.82 4.32 -8.59
CA ARG A 90 -4.23 3.46 -9.67
C ARG A 90 -3.19 3.52 -10.78
N LEU A 91 -2.72 2.37 -11.24
CA LEU A 91 -1.77 2.31 -12.34
C LEU A 91 -2.34 2.93 -13.61
N ASN A 92 -1.50 3.63 -14.36
CA ASN A 92 -1.88 4.19 -15.67
C ASN A 92 -1.65 3.20 -16.81
N GLU A 93 -0.99 2.08 -16.55
CA GLU A 93 -0.66 1.06 -17.53
C GLU A 93 -0.46 -0.29 -16.84
N ASP A 94 -0.43 -1.36 -17.62
CA ASP A 94 -0.07 -2.66 -17.09
C ASP A 94 1.43 -2.68 -16.79
N VAL A 95 1.82 -3.32 -15.69
CA VAL A 95 3.19 -3.37 -15.23
C VAL A 95 3.65 -4.81 -15.06
N VAL A 96 4.95 -5.01 -15.20
CA VAL A 96 5.60 -6.27 -14.84
C VAL A 96 6.19 -6.08 -13.44
N LEU A 97 5.65 -6.79 -12.47
CA LEU A 97 6.12 -6.71 -11.09
C LEU A 97 7.49 -7.37 -10.94
N LYS A 98 8.33 -6.76 -10.11
CA LYS A 98 9.63 -7.31 -9.73
C LYS A 98 9.64 -7.53 -8.23
N GLU A 99 9.66 -8.79 -7.82
CA GLU A 99 9.73 -9.13 -6.40
C GLU A 99 11.16 -8.91 -5.90
N GLU A 100 11.31 -8.04 -4.90
CA GLU A 100 12.60 -7.85 -4.25
C GLU A 100 12.81 -8.88 -3.16
N TYR A 101 11.86 -9.00 -2.27
CA TYR A 101 11.96 -9.84 -1.07
C TYR A 101 10.74 -10.71 -0.84
N ASN A 102 9.56 -10.10 -0.84
CA ASN A 102 8.30 -10.80 -0.59
C ASN A 102 7.61 -11.15 -1.90
N PRO A 103 6.97 -12.31 -1.98
CA PRO A 103 6.09 -12.61 -3.12
C PRO A 103 5.00 -11.56 -3.26
N LEU A 104 4.68 -11.20 -4.50
CA LEU A 104 3.65 -10.22 -4.84
C LEU A 104 2.50 -10.91 -5.56
N LEU A 105 1.27 -10.48 -5.27
CA LEU A 105 0.10 -11.02 -5.94
C LEU A 105 -0.99 -9.98 -6.07
N TRP A 106 -1.77 -10.10 -7.14
CA TRP A 106 -2.97 -9.31 -7.37
C TRP A 106 -4.18 -10.09 -6.87
N LEU A 107 -5.04 -9.44 -6.07
CA LEU A 107 -6.29 -10.02 -5.61
C LEU A 107 -7.48 -9.26 -6.16
N GLN A 108 -8.56 -9.97 -6.42
CA GLN A 108 -9.84 -9.38 -6.84
C GLN A 108 -10.45 -8.56 -5.70
N LEU A 109 -11.32 -7.61 -6.04
CA LEU A 109 -11.96 -6.76 -5.04
C LEU A 109 -13.02 -7.49 -4.20
N ASP A 110 -13.51 -8.64 -4.66
CA ASP A 110 -14.55 -9.42 -3.98
C ASP A 110 -14.02 -10.45 -2.97
N GLU A 111 -12.72 -10.39 -2.65
CA GLU A 111 -12.14 -11.24 -1.61
C GLU A 111 -12.63 -10.85 -0.21
N ASP A 112 -12.61 -11.80 0.72
CA ASP A 112 -12.91 -11.53 2.13
C ASP A 112 -11.68 -10.93 2.82
N TYR A 113 -11.58 -9.61 2.79
CA TYR A 113 -10.46 -8.89 3.38
C TYR A 113 -10.54 -8.80 4.91
N THR A 114 -11.56 -9.36 5.53
CA THR A 114 -11.70 -9.43 7.00
C THR A 114 -11.08 -10.69 7.59
N ASP A 115 -10.62 -11.62 6.75
CA ASP A 115 -10.04 -12.88 7.21
C ASP A 115 -8.69 -12.65 7.88
N ARG A 116 -8.65 -12.80 9.21
CA ARG A 116 -7.45 -12.58 10.02
C ARG A 116 -6.36 -13.62 9.79
N GLU A 117 -6.71 -14.80 9.35
CA GLU A 117 -5.73 -15.84 9.07
C GLU A 117 -4.99 -15.59 7.77
N ARG A 118 -5.65 -14.92 6.84
CA ARG A 118 -5.09 -14.64 5.52
C ARG A 118 -4.42 -13.27 5.43
N PHE A 119 -4.98 -12.26 6.13
CA PHE A 119 -4.52 -10.87 6.05
C PHE A 119 -3.92 -10.39 7.35
N ALA A 120 -2.87 -9.57 7.25
CA ALA A 120 -2.24 -8.88 8.38
C ALA A 120 -3.12 -7.72 8.85
N GLY A 121 -2.72 -7.06 9.96
CA GLY A 121 -3.29 -5.77 10.34
C GLY A 121 -4.61 -5.80 11.08
N GLU A 122 -4.99 -6.90 11.66
CA GLU A 122 -6.18 -6.98 12.54
C GLU A 122 -7.45 -6.43 11.86
N GLN A 123 -7.70 -6.84 10.60
CA GLN A 123 -8.86 -6.42 9.78
C GLN A 123 -8.79 -5.00 9.25
N ASN A 124 -7.71 -4.26 9.46
CA ASN A 124 -7.54 -2.91 8.91
C ASN A 124 -7.54 -2.89 7.38
N ILE A 125 -7.12 -3.99 6.75
CA ILE A 125 -7.05 -4.08 5.28
C ILE A 125 -8.43 -3.87 4.66
N ALA A 126 -9.47 -4.50 5.19
CA ALA A 126 -10.83 -4.32 4.68
C ALA A 126 -11.27 -2.87 4.79
N HIS A 127 -11.03 -2.23 5.92
CA HIS A 127 -11.38 -0.83 6.16
C HIS A 127 -10.64 0.09 5.17
N ILE A 128 -9.34 -0.13 5.01
CA ILE A 128 -8.51 0.69 4.12
C ILE A 128 -8.97 0.58 2.66
N ILE A 129 -9.26 -0.64 2.19
CA ILE A 129 -9.76 -0.84 0.83
C ILE A 129 -11.09 -0.11 0.63
N ASN A 130 -12.01 -0.24 1.60
CA ASN A 130 -13.31 0.43 1.51
C ASN A 130 -13.16 1.95 1.41
N ILE A 131 -12.26 2.53 2.20
CA ILE A 131 -11.98 3.97 2.11
C ILE A 131 -11.38 4.31 0.75
N ALA A 132 -10.40 3.55 0.28
CA ALA A 132 -9.75 3.81 -1.01
C ALA A 132 -10.74 3.77 -2.17
N LEU A 133 -11.72 2.84 -2.12
CA LEU A 133 -12.74 2.73 -3.17
C LEU A 133 -13.72 3.89 -3.21
N MET A 134 -13.79 4.70 -2.16
CA MET A 134 -14.65 5.88 -2.12
C MET A 134 -14.11 7.05 -2.95
N TYR A 135 -12.85 7.00 -3.35
CA TYR A 135 -12.18 8.09 -4.05
C TYR A 135 -11.82 7.68 -5.48
N PRO A 136 -11.84 8.64 -6.44
CA PRO A 136 -11.58 8.31 -7.85
C PRO A 136 -10.14 7.90 -8.14
N LEU A 137 -9.16 8.43 -7.38
CA LEU A 137 -7.73 8.12 -7.56
C LEU A 137 -7.31 8.21 -9.04
N PRO A 138 -7.47 9.37 -9.69
CA PRO A 138 -7.18 9.46 -11.11
C PRO A 138 -5.74 9.07 -11.42
N PRO A 139 -5.50 8.31 -12.50
CA PRO A 139 -4.14 7.89 -12.85
C PRO A 139 -3.31 9.09 -13.31
N LEU A 140 -1.97 8.90 -13.31
CA LEU A 140 -1.04 9.95 -13.69
C LEU A 140 -1.30 10.49 -15.09
N HIS A 141 -1.69 9.61 -16.00
CA HIS A 141 -2.07 9.96 -17.38
C HIS A 141 -3.46 9.43 -17.64
N GLU A 142 -4.43 10.34 -17.78
CA GLU A 142 -5.73 9.93 -18.23
C GLU A 142 -5.72 9.79 -19.75
N THR A 143 -6.26 8.68 -20.24
CA THR A 143 -6.45 8.51 -21.66
C THR A 143 -7.62 9.40 -22.07
N VAL A 144 -7.32 10.46 -22.80
CA VAL A 144 -8.35 11.28 -23.43
C VAL A 144 -8.80 10.51 -24.67
N GLY A 145 -9.90 9.82 -24.50
CA GLY A 145 -10.42 9.02 -25.61
C GLY A 145 -11.75 9.47 -26.04
#